data_737015988cd387a9fc97cbdd031c495d
#
_entry.id   737015988cd387a9fc97cbdd031c495d
#
_cell.length_a   1.000
_cell.length_b   1.000
_cell.length_c   1.000
_cell.angle_alpha   90.00
_cell.angle_beta   90.00
_cell.angle_gamma   90.00
#
_symmetry.space_group_name_H-M   'P 1'
#
loop_
_entity.id
_entity.type
_entity.pdbx_description
1 polymer ?
#
loop_
_entity_poly.entity_id
_entity_poly.type
_entity_poly.pdbx_seq_one_letter_code
_entity_poly.pdbx_strand_id
1 'polypeptide(L)'
;IIINEKISKGILLRGYNKDDFKNLNIVKNKDFSGSKILNKKGISISREMGFDLGLDIGDKLSLVFSSFEDTIIGSLPKQKTFQITSFYNSGFNDFDKNIAFINIEDLENQLNLKPDSRFLEVYFKDPTDIKKIKNDLARLFPNELIYTWSDLNKPLFSALKVERNVMFIILSLIIIVAAFNIISGLTILVK
;
A
#
# COMPACT_ATOMS: atom_id res chain seq x y z
N ILE A 1 8.23 -13.30 -4.45
CA ILE A 1 7.28 -14.41 -4.22
C ILE A 1 7.67 -15.12 -2.92
N ILE A 2 6.72 -15.33 -2.03
CA ILE A 2 6.89 -16.26 -0.90
C ILE A 2 6.75 -17.69 -1.43
N ILE A 3 7.67 -18.55 -1.03
CA ILE A 3 7.54 -19.98 -1.25
C ILE A 3 7.57 -20.69 0.12
N ASN A 4 6.50 -21.38 0.43
CA ASN A 4 6.41 -22.34 1.50
C ASN A 4 5.99 -23.70 0.91
N GLU A 5 6.21 -24.80 1.59
CA GLU A 5 5.93 -26.17 1.12
C GLU A 5 4.51 -26.35 0.52
N LYS A 6 3.56 -25.54 0.96
CA LYS A 6 2.15 -25.64 0.58
C LYS A 6 1.64 -24.50 -0.30
N ILE A 7 2.30 -23.32 -0.31
CA ILE A 7 1.76 -22.11 -0.92
C ILE A 7 2.87 -21.33 -1.61
N SER A 8 2.59 -20.90 -2.84
CA SER A 8 3.39 -19.91 -3.56
C SER A 8 2.54 -18.66 -3.76
N LYS A 9 2.98 -17.50 -3.23
CA LYS A 9 2.22 -16.26 -3.26
C LYS A 9 3.11 -15.08 -3.62
N GLY A 10 2.61 -14.25 -4.57
CA GLY A 10 3.23 -12.96 -4.87
C GLY A 10 2.99 -11.97 -3.72
N ILE A 11 4.06 -11.28 -3.31
CA ILE A 11 3.97 -10.21 -2.32
C ILE A 11 4.76 -8.99 -2.77
N LEU A 12 4.37 -7.82 -2.28
CA LEU A 12 5.11 -6.58 -2.41
C LEU A 12 6.02 -6.41 -1.19
N LEU A 13 7.33 -6.34 -1.44
CA LEU A 13 8.31 -6.05 -0.39
C LEU A 13 8.56 -4.56 -0.28
N ARG A 14 8.49 -4.04 0.93
CA ARG A 14 8.86 -2.66 1.25
C ARG A 14 10.09 -2.66 2.13
N GLY A 15 11.14 -1.97 1.66
CA GLY A 15 12.39 -1.82 2.39
C GLY A 15 12.38 -0.56 3.24
N TYR A 16 12.70 -0.69 4.52
CA TYR A 16 12.86 0.44 5.44
C TYR A 16 14.19 0.40 6.15
N ASN A 17 14.72 1.59 6.46
CA ASN A 17 15.83 1.70 7.39
C ASN A 17 15.38 1.23 8.78
N LYS A 18 16.36 0.79 9.56
CA LYS A 18 16.15 0.31 10.92
C LYS A 18 15.38 1.30 11.82
N ASP A 19 15.68 2.60 11.69
CA ASP A 19 15.06 3.64 12.50
C ASP A 19 13.74 4.18 11.95
N ASP A 20 13.53 4.08 10.64
CA ASP A 20 12.31 4.56 10.01
C ASP A 20 11.13 3.61 10.23
N PHE A 21 11.41 2.30 10.24
CA PHE A 21 10.38 1.27 10.44
C PHE A 21 9.59 1.45 11.75
N LYS A 22 10.28 1.74 12.87
CA LYS A 22 9.63 1.96 14.18
C LYS A 22 8.68 3.15 14.20
N ASN A 23 8.84 4.10 13.24
CA ASN A 23 8.03 5.31 13.15
C ASN A 23 6.71 5.10 12.41
N LEU A 24 6.55 4.00 11.69
CA LEU A 24 5.32 3.67 10.98
C LEU A 24 4.13 3.51 11.95
N ASN A 25 2.98 4.02 11.54
CA ASN A 25 1.75 3.91 12.35
C ASN A 25 1.37 2.45 12.64
N ILE A 26 1.59 1.55 11.68
CA ILE A 26 1.32 0.11 11.86
C ILE A 26 2.20 -0.53 12.94
N VAL A 27 3.43 -0.02 13.14
CA VAL A 27 4.37 -0.51 14.16
C VAL A 27 4.07 0.10 15.55
N LYS A 28 3.43 1.28 15.56
CA LYS A 28 2.97 1.95 16.79
C LYS A 28 1.63 1.42 17.28
N ASN A 29 0.92 0.66 16.45
CA ASN A 29 -0.38 0.10 16.78
C ASN A 29 -0.26 -0.94 17.90
N LYS A 30 -1.34 -1.10 18.69
CA LYS A 30 -1.44 -2.09 19.77
C LYS A 30 -1.40 -3.53 19.28
N ASP A 31 -1.84 -3.77 18.06
CA ASP A 31 -1.89 -5.09 17.42
C ASP A 31 -0.53 -5.54 16.85
N PHE A 32 0.49 -4.70 16.97
CA PHE A 32 1.86 -5.05 16.56
C PHE A 32 2.49 -5.96 17.62
N SER A 33 3.15 -7.03 17.16
CA SER A 33 3.86 -7.96 18.04
C SER A 33 5.25 -8.27 17.50
N GLY A 34 6.22 -8.42 18.40
CA GLY A 34 7.62 -8.72 18.07
C GLY A 34 8.53 -7.48 18.03
N SER A 35 9.61 -7.57 17.27
CA SER A 35 10.65 -6.54 17.20
C SER A 35 10.20 -5.34 16.37
N LYS A 36 10.29 -4.14 16.94
CA LYS A 36 10.08 -2.86 16.24
C LYS A 36 11.28 -2.43 15.37
N ILE A 37 12.29 -3.28 15.31
CA ILE A 37 13.53 -3.00 14.59
C ILE A 37 13.69 -4.05 13.49
N LEU A 38 13.84 -3.60 12.25
CA LEU A 38 14.15 -4.44 11.09
C LEU A 38 15.67 -4.61 10.97
N ASN A 39 16.19 -5.67 11.56
CA ASN A 39 17.57 -6.07 11.38
C ASN A 39 17.77 -6.77 10.03
N LYS A 40 19.03 -6.90 9.59
CA LYS A 40 19.38 -7.69 8.40
C LYS A 40 18.86 -9.13 8.55
N LYS A 41 18.37 -9.68 7.45
CA LYS A 41 17.71 -10.99 7.38
C LYS A 41 16.42 -11.11 8.22
N GLY A 42 15.90 -10.02 8.77
CA GLY A 42 14.60 -9.96 9.43
C GLY A 42 13.48 -9.56 8.46
N ILE A 43 12.31 -10.14 8.65
CA ILE A 43 11.09 -9.79 7.93
C ILE A 43 9.95 -9.56 8.90
N SER A 44 9.15 -8.51 8.63
CA SER A 44 7.87 -8.27 9.28
C SER A 44 6.75 -8.58 8.30
N ILE A 45 5.85 -9.46 8.66
CA ILE A 45 4.69 -9.83 7.85
C ILE A 45 3.40 -9.50 8.61
N SER A 46 2.25 -9.53 7.93
CA SER A 46 0.99 -9.38 8.65
C SER A 46 0.67 -10.63 9.47
N ARG A 47 -0.12 -10.47 10.51
CA ARG A 47 -0.63 -11.58 11.32
C ARG A 47 -1.47 -12.55 10.47
N GLU A 48 -2.28 -12.01 9.54
CA GLU A 48 -3.07 -12.82 8.61
C GLU A 48 -2.17 -13.68 7.71
N MET A 49 -1.11 -13.08 7.15
CA MET A 49 -0.13 -13.80 6.33
C MET A 49 0.58 -14.89 7.13
N GLY A 50 0.97 -14.62 8.38
CA GLY A 50 1.54 -15.61 9.28
C GLY A 50 0.60 -16.80 9.52
N PHE A 51 -0.67 -16.52 9.77
CA PHE A 51 -1.70 -17.53 9.95
C PHE A 51 -1.91 -18.39 8.68
N ASP A 52 -2.03 -17.75 7.50
CA ASP A 52 -2.21 -18.46 6.23
C ASP A 52 -1.03 -19.38 5.89
N LEU A 53 0.18 -18.99 6.27
CA LEU A 53 1.40 -19.76 6.03
C LEU A 53 1.70 -20.76 7.14
N GLY A 54 1.00 -20.69 8.27
CA GLY A 54 1.26 -21.51 9.46
C GLY A 54 2.62 -21.23 10.11
N LEU A 55 3.04 -19.95 10.10
CA LEU A 55 4.34 -19.48 10.59
C LEU A 55 4.18 -18.54 11.77
N ASP A 56 5.12 -18.62 12.73
CA ASP A 56 5.21 -17.77 13.91
C ASP A 56 6.47 -16.88 13.92
N ILE A 57 6.52 -15.96 14.89
CA ILE A 57 7.72 -15.15 15.12
C ILE A 57 8.88 -16.06 15.49
N GLY A 58 10.00 -15.91 14.78
CA GLY A 58 11.18 -16.75 14.92
C GLY A 58 11.35 -17.76 13.79
N ASP A 59 10.27 -18.09 13.09
CA ASP A 59 10.31 -19.02 11.96
C ASP A 59 11.02 -18.42 10.75
N LYS A 60 11.42 -19.31 9.85
CA LYS A 60 12.12 -18.96 8.61
C LYS A 60 11.15 -18.95 7.44
N LEU A 61 11.23 -17.88 6.65
CA LEU A 61 10.47 -17.68 5.44
C LEU A 61 11.39 -17.49 4.24
N SER A 62 11.21 -18.29 3.19
CA SER A 62 11.99 -18.16 1.97
C SER A 62 11.29 -17.29 0.94
N LEU A 63 12.02 -16.32 0.40
CA LEU A 63 11.58 -15.41 -0.64
C LEU A 63 12.34 -15.66 -1.94
N VAL A 64 11.63 -15.72 -3.04
CA VAL A 64 12.18 -15.70 -4.39
C VAL A 64 11.98 -14.32 -4.98
N PHE A 65 13.06 -13.73 -5.46
CA PHE A 65 13.11 -12.39 -6.03
C PHE A 65 13.00 -12.43 -7.56
N SER A 66 12.62 -11.31 -8.16
CA SER A 66 12.57 -11.15 -9.62
C SER A 66 13.95 -10.91 -10.26
N SER A 67 15.00 -10.81 -9.45
CA SER A 67 16.38 -10.73 -9.91
C SER A 67 16.99 -12.13 -10.07
N PHE A 68 17.98 -12.25 -10.95
CA PHE A 68 18.63 -13.51 -11.27
C PHE A 68 20.11 -13.49 -10.86
N GLU A 69 20.61 -14.66 -10.57
CA GLU A 69 22.04 -14.93 -10.40
C GLU A 69 22.50 -15.90 -11.50
N ASP A 70 23.61 -15.58 -12.14
CA ASP A 70 24.22 -16.46 -13.13
C ASP A 70 24.97 -17.57 -12.41
N THR A 71 24.60 -18.81 -12.71
CA THR A 71 25.22 -20.02 -12.18
C THR A 71 25.79 -20.86 -13.30
N ILE A 72 26.58 -21.88 -12.97
CA ILE A 72 27.18 -22.82 -13.94
C ILE A 72 26.10 -23.53 -14.78
N ILE A 73 24.90 -23.66 -14.27
CA ILE A 73 23.77 -24.34 -14.92
C ILE A 73 22.76 -23.36 -15.54
N GLY A 74 23.06 -22.05 -15.56
CA GLY A 74 22.21 -20.98 -16.12
C GLY A 74 21.78 -19.94 -15.09
N SER A 75 20.96 -18.98 -15.53
CA SER A 75 20.44 -17.90 -14.67
C SER A 75 19.28 -18.42 -13.81
N LEU A 76 19.43 -18.38 -12.50
CA LEU A 76 18.42 -18.79 -11.53
C LEU A 76 17.87 -17.58 -10.76
N PRO A 77 16.57 -17.55 -10.40
CA PRO A 77 16.02 -16.51 -9.55
C PRO A 77 16.71 -16.49 -8.18
N LYS A 78 17.06 -15.30 -7.71
CA LYS A 78 17.62 -15.15 -6.36
C LYS A 78 16.63 -15.63 -5.32
N GLN A 79 17.10 -16.46 -4.40
CA GLN A 79 16.33 -16.94 -3.27
C GLN A 79 17.06 -16.61 -1.97
N LYS A 80 16.33 -16.09 -1.00
CA LYS A 80 16.88 -15.79 0.33
C LYS A 80 15.88 -16.10 1.43
N THR A 81 16.41 -16.66 2.51
CA THR A 81 15.62 -16.96 3.70
C THR A 81 15.74 -15.81 4.69
N PHE A 82 14.61 -15.40 5.23
CA PHE A 82 14.45 -14.38 6.26
C PHE A 82 13.86 -15.01 7.51
N GLN A 83 14.14 -14.43 8.67
CA GLN A 83 13.51 -14.79 9.93
C GLN A 83 12.36 -13.82 10.22
N ILE A 84 11.18 -14.35 10.56
CA ILE A 84 10.04 -13.54 10.96
C ILE A 84 10.36 -12.90 12.32
N THR A 85 10.46 -11.58 12.35
CA THR A 85 10.81 -10.81 13.56
C THR A 85 9.62 -10.15 14.21
N SER A 86 8.55 -9.93 13.46
CA SER A 86 7.35 -9.27 13.97
C SER A 86 6.14 -9.51 13.09
N PHE A 87 4.96 -9.39 13.72
CA PHE A 87 3.68 -9.33 13.05
C PHE A 87 3.05 -7.94 13.18
N TYR A 88 2.46 -7.46 12.09
CA TYR A 88 1.67 -6.25 12.07
C TYR A 88 0.21 -6.54 11.67
N ASN A 89 -0.66 -5.58 11.93
CA ASN A 89 -2.04 -5.55 11.45
C ASN A 89 -2.37 -4.10 11.06
N SER A 90 -2.67 -3.87 9.78
CA SER A 90 -3.04 -2.55 9.28
C SER A 90 -4.54 -2.28 9.37
N GLY A 91 -5.35 -3.33 9.50
CA GLY A 91 -6.81 -3.29 9.41
C GLY A 91 -7.34 -3.27 7.96
N PHE A 92 -6.47 -3.39 6.96
CA PHE A 92 -6.84 -3.47 5.53
C PHE A 92 -6.41 -4.82 4.96
N ASN A 93 -7.36 -5.72 4.69
CA ASN A 93 -7.10 -7.08 4.23
C ASN A 93 -6.17 -7.16 3.01
N ASP A 94 -6.41 -6.30 1.98
CA ASP A 94 -5.60 -6.32 0.77
C ASP A 94 -4.15 -5.91 1.03
N PHE A 95 -3.93 -5.00 1.97
CA PHE A 95 -2.61 -4.59 2.41
C PHE A 95 -1.94 -5.72 3.21
N ASP A 96 -2.66 -6.25 4.17
CA ASP A 96 -2.16 -7.28 5.10
C ASP A 96 -1.83 -8.58 4.37
N LYS A 97 -2.59 -8.94 3.35
CA LYS A 97 -2.31 -10.13 2.55
C LYS A 97 -1.10 -10.00 1.64
N ASN A 98 -0.79 -8.81 1.15
CA ASN A 98 0.10 -8.66 0.01
C ASN A 98 1.42 -7.93 0.31
N ILE A 99 1.60 -7.36 1.49
CA ILE A 99 2.79 -6.55 1.81
C ILE A 99 3.61 -7.21 2.92
N ALA A 100 4.93 -7.10 2.82
CA ALA A 100 5.86 -7.45 3.87
C ALA A 100 7.00 -6.41 3.93
N PHE A 101 7.60 -6.26 5.11
CA PHE A 101 8.64 -5.29 5.36
C PHE A 101 9.96 -5.99 5.65
N ILE A 102 11.03 -5.54 4.98
CA ILE A 102 12.40 -6.02 5.21
C ILE A 102 13.35 -4.82 5.35
N ASN A 103 14.56 -5.09 5.80
CA ASN A 103 15.60 -4.07 5.83
C ASN A 103 15.92 -3.60 4.40
N ILE A 104 16.07 -2.26 4.19
CA ILE A 104 16.29 -1.67 2.87
C ILE A 104 17.55 -2.17 2.19
N GLU A 105 18.64 -2.37 2.97
CA GLU A 105 19.90 -2.88 2.42
C GLU A 105 19.76 -4.33 1.92
N ASP A 106 18.95 -5.15 2.62
CA ASP A 106 18.63 -6.50 2.16
C ASP A 106 17.83 -6.47 0.85
N LEU A 107 16.84 -5.57 0.73
CA LEU A 107 16.05 -5.41 -0.48
C LEU A 107 16.92 -4.99 -1.68
N GLU A 108 17.75 -3.96 -1.49
CA GLU A 108 18.67 -3.46 -2.51
C GLU A 108 19.63 -4.54 -3.00
N ASN A 109 20.22 -5.29 -2.08
CA ASN A 109 21.13 -6.39 -2.41
C ASN A 109 20.44 -7.51 -3.19
N GLN A 110 19.18 -7.84 -2.84
CA GLN A 110 18.46 -8.89 -3.54
C GLN A 110 17.98 -8.47 -4.94
N LEU A 111 17.60 -7.21 -5.12
CA LEU A 111 17.10 -6.69 -6.39
C LEU A 111 18.16 -5.98 -7.23
N ASN A 112 19.41 -5.92 -6.76
CA ASN A 112 20.52 -5.18 -7.39
C ASN A 112 20.17 -3.69 -7.60
N LEU A 113 19.42 -3.09 -6.67
CA LEU A 113 19.02 -1.70 -6.74
C LEU A 113 20.16 -0.79 -6.27
N LYS A 114 20.27 0.38 -6.90
CA LYS A 114 21.18 1.43 -6.46
C LYS A 114 20.52 2.27 -5.35
N PRO A 115 21.29 2.85 -4.41
CA PRO A 115 20.75 3.76 -3.40
C PRO A 115 19.97 4.94 -3.97
N ASP A 116 20.30 5.40 -5.17
CA ASP A 116 19.59 6.46 -5.88
C ASP A 116 18.15 6.09 -6.28
N SER A 117 17.79 4.81 -6.19
CA SER A 117 16.44 4.32 -6.44
C SER A 117 15.51 4.44 -5.21
N ARG A 118 16.03 4.94 -4.09
CA ARG A 118 15.24 5.17 -2.89
C ARG A 118 14.30 6.35 -3.08
N PHE A 119 13.15 6.28 -2.43
CA PHE A 119 12.23 7.40 -2.34
C PHE A 119 11.95 7.73 -0.88
N LEU A 120 11.65 9.00 -0.63
CA LEU A 120 11.28 9.51 0.68
C LEU A 120 9.76 9.53 0.81
N GLU A 121 9.22 8.86 1.82
CA GLU A 121 7.81 8.94 2.18
C GLU A 121 7.62 10.02 3.25
N VAL A 122 6.74 10.99 2.96
CA VAL A 122 6.43 12.07 3.90
C VAL A 122 4.97 11.93 4.35
N TYR A 123 4.78 11.85 5.66
CA TYR A 123 3.46 11.69 6.29
C TYR A 123 3.02 13.00 6.94
N PHE A 124 1.81 13.45 6.63
CA PHE A 124 1.22 14.64 7.20
C PHE A 124 0.09 14.28 8.17
N LYS A 125 -0.07 15.08 9.22
CA LYS A 125 -1.16 14.90 10.20
C LYS A 125 -2.51 15.27 9.60
N ASP A 126 -2.54 16.28 8.71
CA ASP A 126 -3.73 16.74 8.03
C ASP A 126 -3.51 16.71 6.51
N PRO A 127 -4.15 15.78 5.79
CA PRO A 127 -4.01 15.65 4.35
C PRO A 127 -5.01 16.52 3.55
N THR A 128 -5.82 17.38 4.18
CA THR A 128 -6.91 18.09 3.51
C THR A 128 -6.42 19.03 2.42
N ASP A 129 -5.22 19.59 2.54
CA ASP A 129 -4.65 20.51 1.54
C ASP A 129 -3.45 19.91 0.79
N ILE A 130 -3.60 18.68 0.32
CA ILE A 130 -2.53 17.94 -0.35
C ILE A 130 -1.94 18.67 -1.57
N LYS A 131 -2.77 19.48 -2.28
CA LYS A 131 -2.31 20.23 -3.46
C LYS A 131 -1.34 21.34 -3.07
N LYS A 132 -1.62 22.07 -1.99
CA LYS A 132 -0.74 23.10 -1.47
C LYS A 132 0.58 22.48 -0.98
N ILE A 133 0.47 21.42 -0.20
CA ILE A 133 1.64 20.68 0.30
C ILE A 133 2.52 20.20 -0.86
N LYS A 134 1.92 19.62 -1.92
CA LYS A 134 2.67 19.20 -3.12
C LYS A 134 3.40 20.37 -3.79
N ASN A 135 2.74 21.53 -3.92
CA ASN A 135 3.35 22.70 -4.51
C ASN A 135 4.50 23.26 -3.65
N ASP A 136 4.34 23.27 -2.35
CA ASP A 136 5.38 23.74 -1.43
C ASP A 136 6.60 22.78 -1.44
N LEU A 137 6.37 21.48 -1.48
CA LEU A 137 7.45 20.50 -1.65
C LEU A 137 8.14 20.63 -3.01
N ALA A 138 7.39 20.86 -4.10
CA ALA A 138 7.96 21.04 -5.43
C ALA A 138 8.85 22.30 -5.53
N ARG A 139 8.58 23.33 -4.73
CA ARG A 139 9.45 24.50 -4.62
C ARG A 139 10.74 24.21 -3.86
N LEU A 140 10.66 23.36 -2.83
CA LEU A 140 11.83 22.98 -2.02
C LEU A 140 12.71 21.96 -2.75
N PHE A 141 12.12 21.09 -3.56
CA PHE A 141 12.80 20.01 -4.28
C PHE A 141 12.48 20.09 -5.79
N PRO A 142 13.00 21.08 -6.52
CA PRO A 142 12.60 21.34 -7.91
C PRO A 142 13.02 20.25 -8.90
N ASN A 143 14.01 19.43 -8.56
CA ASN A 143 14.54 18.36 -9.40
C ASN A 143 13.93 16.99 -9.06
N GLU A 144 13.05 16.90 -8.05
CA GLU A 144 12.49 15.65 -7.59
C GLU A 144 11.05 15.45 -8.08
N LEU A 145 10.71 14.20 -8.37
CA LEU A 145 9.33 13.83 -8.74
C LEU A 145 8.51 13.59 -7.47
N ILE A 146 7.48 14.40 -7.30
CA ILE A 146 6.60 14.34 -6.12
C ILE A 146 5.27 13.71 -6.50
N TYR A 147 5.00 12.55 -5.94
CA TYR A 147 3.74 11.84 -6.08
C TYR A 147 2.95 11.90 -4.77
N THR A 148 1.69 12.27 -4.87
CA THR A 148 0.76 12.14 -3.74
C THR A 148 0.11 10.77 -3.77
N TRP A 149 -0.48 10.35 -2.64
CA TRP A 149 -1.27 9.12 -2.58
C TRP A 149 -2.41 9.10 -3.62
N SER A 150 -3.03 10.26 -3.87
CA SER A 150 -4.07 10.38 -4.90
C SER A 150 -3.52 10.24 -6.33
N ASP A 151 -2.28 10.65 -6.59
CA ASP A 151 -1.64 10.44 -7.89
C ASP A 151 -1.37 8.94 -8.13
N LEU A 152 -0.90 8.24 -7.11
CA LEU A 152 -0.64 6.79 -7.17
C LEU A 152 -1.92 5.95 -7.30
N ASN A 153 -3.04 6.45 -6.74
CA ASN A 153 -4.33 5.78 -6.77
C ASN A 153 -5.35 6.49 -7.71
N LYS A 154 -4.86 7.11 -8.78
CA LYS A 154 -5.68 7.85 -9.75
C LYS A 154 -6.91 7.09 -10.27
N PRO A 155 -6.84 5.78 -10.59
CA PRO A 155 -8.03 5.03 -11.03
C PRO A 155 -9.15 5.03 -9.97
N LEU A 156 -8.81 4.82 -8.70
CA LEU A 156 -9.75 4.86 -7.58
C LEU A 156 -10.44 6.22 -7.48
N PHE A 157 -9.67 7.31 -7.49
CA PHE A 157 -10.23 8.66 -7.42
C PHE A 157 -11.07 9.01 -8.64
N SER A 158 -10.72 8.51 -9.83
CA SER A 158 -11.52 8.67 -11.03
C SER A 158 -12.86 7.94 -10.91
N ALA A 159 -12.87 6.72 -10.40
CA ALA A 159 -14.09 5.95 -10.16
C ALA A 159 -15.02 6.67 -9.16
N LEU A 160 -14.50 7.12 -8.02
CA LEU A 160 -15.27 7.88 -7.03
C LEU A 160 -15.85 9.19 -7.60
N LYS A 161 -15.10 9.86 -8.49
CA LYS A 161 -15.61 11.07 -9.16
C LYS A 161 -16.77 10.76 -10.11
N VAL A 162 -16.66 9.67 -10.86
CA VAL A 162 -17.75 9.20 -11.76
C VAL A 162 -18.98 8.83 -10.94
N GLU A 163 -18.83 8.06 -9.88
CA GLU A 163 -19.91 7.68 -8.98
C GLU A 163 -20.66 8.91 -8.45
N ARG A 164 -19.93 9.90 -7.91
CA ARG A 164 -20.53 11.16 -7.43
C ARG A 164 -21.30 11.89 -8.52
N ASN A 165 -20.75 11.96 -9.73
CA ASN A 165 -21.41 12.64 -10.84
C ASN A 165 -22.69 11.91 -11.27
N VAL A 166 -22.67 10.57 -11.32
CA VAL A 166 -23.84 9.75 -11.64
C VAL A 166 -24.93 9.93 -10.57
N MET A 167 -24.57 9.89 -9.28
CA MET A 167 -25.52 10.14 -8.20
C MET A 167 -26.15 11.53 -8.30
N PHE A 168 -25.37 12.56 -8.62
CA PHE A 168 -25.89 13.90 -8.83
C PHE A 168 -26.91 13.99 -9.98
N ILE A 169 -26.62 13.32 -11.11
CA ILE A 169 -27.53 13.27 -12.28
C ILE A 169 -28.83 12.55 -11.90
N ILE A 170 -28.76 11.41 -11.22
CA ILE A 170 -29.93 10.64 -10.80
C ILE A 170 -30.81 11.49 -9.87
N LEU A 171 -30.20 12.11 -8.83
CA LEU A 171 -30.95 12.96 -7.91
C LEU A 171 -31.61 14.14 -8.64
N SER A 172 -30.89 14.78 -9.56
CA SER A 172 -31.44 15.89 -10.36
C SER A 172 -32.64 15.43 -11.19
N LEU A 173 -32.57 14.24 -11.80
CA LEU A 173 -33.66 13.68 -12.59
C LEU A 173 -34.90 13.40 -11.72
N ILE A 174 -34.72 12.83 -10.53
CA ILE A 174 -35.80 12.57 -9.57
C ILE A 174 -36.50 13.89 -9.18
N ILE A 175 -35.72 14.95 -8.90
CA ILE A 175 -36.27 16.26 -8.54
C ILE A 175 -37.08 16.83 -9.71
N ILE A 176 -36.60 16.73 -10.94
CA ILE A 176 -37.30 17.19 -12.15
C ILE A 176 -38.63 16.45 -12.31
N VAL A 177 -38.63 15.14 -12.18
CA VAL A 177 -39.86 14.32 -12.31
C VAL A 177 -40.85 14.69 -11.20
N ALA A 178 -40.40 14.88 -9.96
CA ALA A 178 -41.25 15.30 -8.86
C ALA A 178 -41.89 16.70 -9.12
N ALA A 179 -41.08 17.63 -9.64
CA ALA A 179 -41.54 18.99 -9.99
C ALA A 179 -42.63 18.94 -11.07
N PHE A 180 -42.47 18.13 -12.13
CA PHE A 180 -43.49 17.94 -13.16
C PHE A 180 -44.78 17.30 -12.62
N ASN A 181 -44.69 16.34 -11.71
CA ASN A 181 -45.84 15.77 -11.05
C ASN A 181 -46.66 16.80 -10.25
N ILE A 182 -45.96 17.66 -9.49
CA ILE A 182 -46.58 18.74 -8.73
C ILE A 182 -47.26 19.77 -9.66
N ILE A 183 -46.58 20.18 -10.73
CA ILE A 183 -47.10 21.15 -11.70
C ILE A 183 -48.35 20.57 -12.36
N SER A 184 -48.32 19.28 -12.79
CA SER A 184 -49.45 18.60 -13.40
C SER A 184 -50.67 18.51 -12.46
N GLY A 185 -50.42 18.16 -11.18
CA GLY A 185 -51.44 18.12 -10.15
C GLY A 185 -52.09 19.49 -9.90
N LEU A 186 -51.30 20.53 -9.78
CA LEU A 186 -51.80 21.90 -9.60
C LEU A 186 -52.59 22.39 -10.82
N THR A 187 -52.16 22.08 -12.04
CA THR A 187 -52.85 22.47 -13.29
C THR A 187 -54.25 21.84 -13.38
N ILE A 188 -54.41 20.61 -12.90
CA ILE A 188 -55.71 19.92 -12.85
C ILE A 188 -56.65 20.55 -11.79
N LEU A 189 -56.05 20.99 -10.66
CA LEU A 189 -56.84 21.57 -9.56
C LEU A 189 -57.38 23.00 -9.89
N VAL A 190 -56.68 23.74 -10.76
CA VAL A 190 -57.05 25.12 -11.17
C VAL A 190 -58.02 25.18 -12.34
N LYS A 191 -58.23 24.07 -13.03
CA LYS A 191 -59.26 23.93 -14.08
C LYS A 191 -60.59 23.53 -13.52
#